data_42984237704ce6cacd0ab3069d2a90ce
#
_entry.id   42984237704ce6cacd0ab3069d2a90ce
#
_cell.length_a   1.000
_cell.length_b   1.000
_cell.length_c   1.000
_cell.angle_alpha   90.00
_cell.angle_beta   90.00
_cell.angle_gamma   90.00
#
_symmetry.space_group_name_H-M   'P 1'
#
loop_
_entity.id
_entity.type
_entity.pdbx_description
1 polymer ?
#
loop_
_entity_poly.entity_id
_entity_poly.type
_entity_poly.pdbx_seq_one_letter_code
_entity_poly.pdbx_strand_id
1 'polypeptide(L)'
;MTTAVVLIEAERDALQSLGGQLADLDGVAEAYSVTGEWDFVAIIRVPRHEMLADVVKGELVKLPGVSRTQTMVAFEVFSQHDLEAMFSVGE
;
A
#
# COMPACT_ATOMS: atom_id res chain seq x y z
N MET A 1 -0.25 -0.71 -14.75
CA MET A 1 -0.24 -0.27 -13.35
C MET A 1 0.18 -1.43 -12.44
N THR A 2 1.01 -1.14 -11.48
CA THR A 2 1.49 -2.14 -10.53
C THR A 2 0.91 -1.86 -9.15
N THR A 3 0.40 -2.92 -8.51
CA THR A 3 -0.20 -2.84 -7.18
C THR A 3 0.62 -3.66 -6.20
N ALA A 4 0.85 -3.12 -5.02
CA ALA A 4 1.52 -3.83 -3.93
C ALA A 4 0.74 -3.63 -2.65
N VAL A 5 0.82 -4.64 -1.79
CA VAL A 5 0.26 -4.59 -0.44
C VAL A 5 1.42 -4.59 0.54
N VAL A 6 1.49 -3.60 1.40
CA VAL A 6 2.56 -3.49 2.39
C VAL A 6 1.96 -3.64 3.78
N LEU A 7 2.43 -4.65 4.50
CA LEU A 7 2.07 -4.86 5.90
C LEU A 7 3.08 -4.13 6.75
N ILE A 8 2.61 -3.41 7.76
CA ILE A 8 3.46 -2.50 8.54
C ILE A 8 3.26 -2.74 10.03
N GLU A 9 4.36 -2.96 10.73
CA GLU A 9 4.38 -2.99 12.18
C GLU A 9 4.93 -1.66 12.66
N ALA A 10 4.23 -1.03 13.60
CA ALA A 10 4.56 0.32 14.07
C ALA A 10 5.00 0.30 15.52
N GLU A 11 5.84 1.27 15.88
CA GLU A 11 6.15 1.57 17.26
C GLU A 11 4.86 2.00 17.96
N ARG A 12 4.76 1.70 19.25
CA ARG A 12 3.53 1.96 20.01
C ARG A 12 3.12 3.43 19.98
N ASP A 13 4.09 4.33 20.08
CA ASP A 13 3.80 5.76 20.11
C ASP A 13 3.46 6.34 18.73
N ALA A 14 3.64 5.57 17.67
CA ALA A 14 3.30 6.00 16.31
C ALA A 14 1.92 5.53 15.86
N LEU A 15 1.22 4.71 16.64
CA LEU A 15 -0.03 4.10 16.21
C LEU A 15 -1.11 5.10 15.81
N GLN A 16 -1.14 6.27 16.44
CA GLN A 16 -2.18 7.26 16.16
C GLN A 16 -1.85 8.16 14.96
N SER A 17 -0.58 8.33 14.63
CA SER A 17 -0.16 9.29 13.60
C SER A 17 0.26 8.65 12.29
N LEU A 18 0.69 7.39 12.33
CA LEU A 18 1.33 6.78 11.17
C LEU A 18 0.36 6.53 10.02
N GLY A 19 -0.89 6.20 10.32
CA GLY A 19 -1.88 5.94 9.27
C GLY A 19 -2.07 7.12 8.33
N GLY A 20 -2.20 8.32 8.88
CA GLY A 20 -2.32 9.53 8.07
C GLY A 20 -1.07 9.81 7.26
N GLN A 21 0.10 9.61 7.87
CA GLN A 21 1.37 9.79 7.17
C GLN A 21 1.54 8.82 6.01
N LEU A 22 1.11 7.57 6.19
CA LEU A 22 1.13 6.57 5.12
C LEU A 22 0.23 7.00 3.96
N ALA A 23 -0.97 7.44 4.28
CA ALA A 23 -1.94 7.83 3.26
C ALA A 23 -1.49 9.07 2.47
N ASP A 24 -0.64 9.90 3.06
CA ASP A 24 -0.14 11.11 2.41
C ASP A 24 1.01 10.85 1.44
N LEU A 25 1.59 9.66 1.45
CA LEU A 25 2.70 9.36 0.53
C LEU A 25 2.21 9.21 -0.90
N ASP A 26 2.97 9.78 -1.84
CA ASP A 26 2.70 9.58 -3.26
C ASP A 26 2.83 8.08 -3.58
N GLY A 27 1.88 7.56 -4.33
CA GLY A 27 1.86 6.14 -4.68
C GLY A 27 1.07 5.27 -3.73
N VAL A 28 0.76 5.76 -2.53
CA VAL A 28 -0.11 5.05 -1.60
C VAL A 28 -1.55 5.42 -1.91
N ALA A 29 -2.33 4.43 -2.36
CA ALA A 29 -3.73 4.65 -2.70
C ALA A 29 -4.61 4.69 -1.45
N GLU A 30 -4.31 3.81 -0.49
CA GLU A 30 -5.09 3.68 0.74
C GLU A 30 -4.21 3.13 1.84
N ALA A 31 -4.53 3.46 3.08
CA ALA A 31 -3.90 2.87 4.24
C ALA A 31 -4.98 2.52 5.25
N TYR A 32 -4.83 1.37 5.88
CA TYR A 32 -5.79 0.84 6.84
C TYR A 32 -5.10 0.54 8.16
N SER A 33 -5.76 0.85 9.26
CA SER A 33 -5.39 0.34 10.57
C SER A 33 -6.07 -1.02 10.72
N VAL A 34 -5.34 -2.03 11.11
CA VAL A 34 -5.85 -3.40 11.13
C VAL A 34 -5.59 -4.06 12.48
N THR A 35 -6.32 -5.14 12.72
CA THR A 35 -6.11 -5.98 13.90
C THR A 35 -5.18 -7.15 13.52
N GLY A 36 -4.60 -7.78 14.53
CA GLY A 36 -3.76 -8.96 14.35
C GLY A 36 -2.29 -8.64 14.50
N GLU A 37 -1.46 -9.38 13.80
CA GLU A 37 -0.01 -9.29 13.93
C GLU A 37 0.55 -7.96 13.42
N TRP A 38 -0.09 -7.37 12.41
CA TRP A 38 0.35 -6.13 11.79
C TRP A 38 -0.54 -4.98 12.24
N ASP A 39 0.02 -3.78 12.24
CA ASP A 39 -0.71 -2.58 12.69
C ASP A 39 -1.39 -1.84 11.56
N PHE A 40 -0.77 -1.81 10.39
CA PHE A 40 -1.30 -1.10 9.22
C PHE A 40 -1.10 -1.92 7.96
N VAL A 41 -1.98 -1.67 6.99
CA VAL A 41 -1.85 -2.18 5.63
C VAL A 41 -1.93 -0.99 4.69
N ALA A 42 -0.95 -0.85 3.80
CA ALA A 42 -0.96 0.18 2.78
C ALA A 42 -1.09 -0.46 1.40
N ILE A 43 -1.96 0.09 0.59
CA ILE A 43 -2.12 -0.34 -0.80
C ILE A 43 -1.39 0.67 -1.67
N ILE A 44 -0.41 0.19 -2.43
CA ILE A 44 0.39 1.03 -3.32
C ILE A 44 -0.02 0.75 -4.76
N ARG A 45 -0.28 1.82 -5.52
CA ARG A 45 -0.54 1.72 -6.96
C ARG A 45 0.33 2.73 -7.67
N VAL A 46 1.20 2.23 -8.54
CA VAL A 46 2.13 3.05 -9.30
C VAL A 46 2.06 2.64 -10.77
N PRO A 47 2.37 3.58 -11.70
CA PRO A 47 2.29 3.28 -13.13
C PRO A 47 3.25 2.19 -13.58
N ARG A 48 4.44 2.11 -12.98
CA ARG A 48 5.47 1.16 -13.40
C ARG A 48 6.06 0.46 -12.20
N HIS A 49 6.43 -0.80 -12.40
CA HIS A 49 6.97 -1.66 -11.36
C HIS A 49 8.19 -1.06 -10.63
N GLU A 50 9.10 -0.46 -11.38
CA GLU A 50 10.32 0.11 -10.79
C GLU A 50 10.04 1.27 -9.82
N MET A 51 8.86 1.88 -9.89
CA MET A 51 8.47 2.95 -8.98
C MET A 51 8.11 2.43 -7.58
N LEU A 52 7.87 1.13 -7.44
CA LEU A 52 7.58 0.54 -6.13
C LEU A 52 8.73 0.74 -5.14
N ALA A 53 9.96 0.57 -5.61
CA ALA A 53 11.12 0.73 -4.75
C ALA A 53 11.22 2.16 -4.21
N ASP A 54 10.88 3.14 -5.03
CA ASP A 54 10.90 4.54 -4.61
C ASP A 54 9.91 4.80 -3.49
N VAL A 55 8.71 4.24 -3.60
CA VAL A 55 7.68 4.43 -2.57
C VAL A 55 8.04 3.67 -1.30
N VAL A 56 8.37 2.38 -1.42
CA VAL A 56 8.59 1.53 -0.25
C VAL A 56 9.91 1.88 0.44
N LYS A 57 11.01 1.82 -0.30
CA LYS A 57 12.35 2.03 0.29
C LYS A 57 12.70 3.49 0.43
N GLY A 58 12.22 4.32 -0.48
CA GLY A 58 12.55 5.74 -0.48
C GLY A 58 11.75 6.56 0.51
N GLU A 59 10.52 6.14 0.80
CA GLU A 59 9.63 6.96 1.63
C GLU A 59 8.99 6.19 2.77
N LEU A 60 8.31 5.07 2.48
CA LEU A 60 7.49 4.39 3.49
C LEU A 60 8.33 3.90 4.67
N VAL A 61 9.41 3.16 4.41
CA VAL A 61 10.22 2.59 5.49
C VAL A 61 10.98 3.65 6.28
N LYS A 62 11.07 4.87 5.76
CA LYS A 62 11.74 5.98 6.44
C LYS A 62 10.83 6.76 7.35
N LEU A 63 9.54 6.52 7.34
CA LEU A 63 8.62 7.20 8.24
C LEU A 63 8.94 6.85 9.70
N PRO A 64 8.99 7.85 10.58
CA PRO A 64 9.21 7.57 12.00
C PRO A 64 8.13 6.66 12.55
N GLY A 65 8.54 5.64 13.29
CA GLY A 65 7.62 4.72 13.90
C GLY A 65 7.37 3.45 13.12
N VAL A 66 7.87 3.33 11.88
CA VAL A 66 7.82 2.08 11.13
C VAL A 66 8.91 1.17 11.67
N SER A 67 8.54 0.03 12.24
CA SER A 67 9.52 -0.90 12.81
C SER A 67 9.78 -2.11 11.92
N ARG A 68 8.77 -2.58 11.19
CA ARG A 68 8.92 -3.75 10.32
C ARG A 68 7.90 -3.67 9.20
N THR A 69 8.29 -4.11 8.01
CA THR A 69 7.38 -4.14 6.86
C THR A 69 7.53 -5.45 6.10
N GLN A 70 6.44 -5.82 5.44
CA GLN A 70 6.44 -6.92 4.48
C GLN A 70 5.68 -6.45 3.26
N THR A 71 6.35 -6.47 2.11
CA THR A 71 5.76 -6.04 0.84
C THR A 71 5.41 -7.23 -0.02
N MET A 72 4.17 -7.24 -0.52
CA MET A 72 3.70 -8.25 -1.45
C MET A 72 3.30 -7.55 -2.74
N VAL A 73 3.91 -7.94 -3.86
CA VAL A 73 3.55 -7.39 -5.17
C VAL A 73 2.45 -8.25 -5.75
N ALA A 74 1.34 -7.63 -6.14
CA ALA A 74 0.23 -8.35 -6.73
C ALA A 74 0.55 -8.73 -8.18
N PHE A 75 0.41 -10.01 -8.52
CA PHE A 75 0.52 -10.45 -9.91
C PHE A 75 -0.70 -10.02 -10.72
N GLU A 76 -1.88 -10.16 -10.10
CA GLU A 76 -3.14 -9.86 -10.77
C GLU A 76 -4.10 -9.25 -9.76
N VAL A 77 -4.99 -8.42 -10.25
CA VAL A 77 -6.04 -7.80 -9.44
C VAL A 77 -7.39 -8.26 -9.99
N PHE A 78 -8.20 -8.84 -9.12
CA PHE A 78 -9.54 -9.28 -9.47
C PHE A 78 -10.55 -8.43 -8.70
N SER A 79 -11.46 -7.79 -9.41
CA SER A 79 -12.53 -7.04 -8.79
C SER A 79 -13.74 -7.02 -9.71
N GLN A 80 -14.92 -6.86 -9.15
CA GLN A 80 -16.14 -6.74 -9.93
C GLN A 80 -16.10 -5.51 -10.83
N HIS A 81 -15.58 -4.42 -10.32
CA HIS A 81 -15.46 -3.18 -11.09
C HIS A 81 -14.53 -3.35 -12.29
N ASP A 82 -13.38 -3.99 -12.10
CA ASP A 82 -12.43 -4.20 -13.19
C ASP A 82 -12.99 -5.12 -14.26
N LEU A 83 -13.72 -6.17 -13.86
CA LEU A 83 -14.33 -7.06 -14.80
C LEU A 83 -15.40 -6.36 -15.62
N GLU A 84 -16.21 -5.52 -15.01
CA GLU A 84 -17.22 -4.74 -15.73
C GLU A 84 -16.58 -3.78 -16.74
N ALA A 85 -15.49 -3.13 -16.34
CA ALA A 85 -14.77 -2.23 -17.23
C ALA A 85 -14.20 -2.98 -18.44
N MET A 86 -13.68 -4.17 -18.25
CA MET A 86 -13.17 -5.00 -19.34
C MET A 86 -14.25 -5.37 -20.33
N PHE A 87 -15.42 -5.75 -19.84
CA PHE A 87 -16.53 -6.10 -20.71
C PHE A 87 -17.09 -4.87 -21.45
N SER A 88 -17.11 -3.72 -20.78
CA SER A 88 -17.59 -2.48 -21.39
C SER A 88 -16.70 -2.04 -22.54
N VAL A 89 -15.39 -2.23 -22.41
CA VAL A 89 -14.44 -1.86 -23.47
C VAL A 89 -14.66 -2.69 -24.73
N GLY A 90 -15.15 -3.92 -24.60
CA GLY A 90 -15.42 -4.80 -25.72
C GLY A 90 -16.68 -4.46 -26.50
N GLU A 91 -17.44 -3.53 -26.04
CA GLU A 91 -18.67 -3.09 -26.71
C GLU A 91 -18.36 -1.95 -27.68
#